data_5c9a4868b9a3ab8456532ac78426eb91
#
_entry.id   5c9a4868b9a3ab8456532ac78426eb91
#
_cell.length_a   1.000
_cell.length_b   1.000
_cell.length_c   1.000
_cell.angle_alpha   90.00
_cell.angle_beta   90.00
_cell.angle_gamma   90.00
#
_symmetry.space_group_name_H-M   'P 1'
#
loop_
_entity.id
_entity.type
_entity.pdbx_description
1 polymer ?
#
loop_
_entity_poly.entity_id
_entity_poly.type
_entity_poly.pdbx_seq_one_letter_code
_entity_poly.pdbx_strand_id
1 'polypeptide(L)'
;MSDTILKLEDITKIYPNGTVANRNINIELRKGEIHSIVGENGAGKSTLMKIIFAIEKQTSGKIYYKGEEINYQGSMEAINNGIGMVHQHFMLIPSFTVAQNIVMGAEPTKSVFIDKKEAVRKTQELAHKYNFDIDVTRKVSSLTVSEKQKVEILKTLYRHAEVIILDEPTAVLTPQETEALFEQLEKFRETGHTIVFISHKLNEVMQISDRITVIRLGETKGTYDAKDITMDRLTELIIGSKLEDSYDEFKHPVENPELILDVKDLHYSEHGVTKVDKVNFSIRGGEILGVAGVQGNGQEQLIKAITGLIPFQDGTVKLAGTEIQGMNIAQKRDAGMSYIPEDRMIDGSAPAASIQDNLISTCYEQPKYSGKIFLKQNVIREESQELIDRFSIKTQSEKEKVSALSGGNIQKVVVAREWNNKPKLMIAEQPTRGIDIGSAAYIHHQLIDMRNSGAAVLLVSADLNEVLKLSDRLIVMYEGEIVAYFPSLKGVTESQLGLYMLGVEHQSEKEIREASYDD
;
A
#
# COMPACT_ATOMS: atom_id res chain seq x y z
N MET A 1 12.44 40.20 -1.09
CA MET A 1 13.39 39.06 -1.10
C MET A 1 12.55 37.84 -1.32
N SER A 2 12.88 36.93 -2.23
CA SER A 2 12.03 35.78 -2.50
C SER A 2 12.00 34.87 -1.24
N ASP A 3 10.80 34.49 -0.81
CA ASP A 3 10.59 33.58 0.33
C ASP A 3 11.07 32.13 0.02
N THR A 4 11.74 31.94 -1.13
CA THR A 4 12.17 30.64 -1.62
C THR A 4 13.40 30.17 -0.87
N ILE A 5 13.29 29.00 -0.20
CA ILE A 5 14.41 28.36 0.49
C ILE A 5 15.14 27.36 -0.39
N LEU A 6 14.41 26.60 -1.22
CA LEU A 6 14.97 25.61 -2.15
C LEU A 6 14.29 25.75 -3.51
N LYS A 7 15.08 25.75 -4.60
CA LYS A 7 14.56 25.77 -5.97
C LYS A 7 15.28 24.73 -6.82
N LEU A 8 14.52 23.98 -7.57
CA LEU A 8 14.98 23.02 -8.55
C LEU A 8 14.64 23.53 -9.94
N GLU A 9 15.64 23.61 -10.83
CA GLU A 9 15.47 24.04 -12.22
C GLU A 9 15.91 22.94 -13.18
N ASP A 10 14.98 22.48 -14.01
CA ASP A 10 15.17 21.50 -15.08
C ASP A 10 15.91 20.21 -14.65
N ILE A 11 15.64 19.74 -13.43
CA ILE A 11 16.29 18.56 -12.89
C ILE A 11 15.90 17.32 -13.70
N THR A 12 16.93 16.70 -14.28
CA THR A 12 16.81 15.45 -15.03
C THR A 12 17.73 14.41 -14.44
N LYS A 13 17.21 13.18 -14.26
CA LYS A 13 17.97 12.00 -13.82
C LYS A 13 17.75 10.84 -14.77
N ILE A 14 18.85 10.39 -15.38
CA ILE A 14 18.89 9.19 -16.21
C ILE A 14 19.86 8.20 -15.53
N TYR A 15 19.38 7.00 -15.25
CA TYR A 15 20.21 5.93 -14.69
C TYR A 15 21.03 5.23 -15.78
N PRO A 16 22.12 4.50 -15.43
CA PRO A 16 22.98 3.82 -16.41
C PRO A 16 22.27 2.78 -17.28
N ASN A 17 21.16 2.23 -16.81
CA ASN A 17 20.31 1.30 -17.56
C ASN A 17 19.36 1.99 -18.56
N GLY A 18 19.47 3.31 -18.73
CA GLY A 18 18.62 4.12 -19.62
C GLY A 18 17.30 4.56 -19.00
N THR A 19 16.98 4.19 -17.77
CA THR A 19 15.75 4.63 -17.10
C THR A 19 15.79 6.12 -16.81
N VAL A 20 14.81 6.86 -17.33
CA VAL A 20 14.61 8.30 -17.02
C VAL A 20 13.71 8.40 -15.82
N ALA A 21 14.27 8.66 -14.64
CA ALA A 21 13.50 8.77 -13.39
C ALA A 21 12.89 10.17 -13.18
N ASN A 22 13.61 11.23 -13.60
CA ASN A 22 13.12 12.60 -13.59
C ASN A 22 13.48 13.27 -14.92
N ARG A 23 12.59 14.13 -15.42
CA ARG A 23 12.74 14.88 -16.66
C ARG A 23 12.27 16.31 -16.46
N ASN A 24 13.18 17.26 -16.53
CA ASN A 24 12.91 18.69 -16.44
C ASN A 24 12.02 19.06 -15.24
N ILE A 25 12.32 18.52 -14.07
CA ILE A 25 11.57 18.82 -12.84
C ILE A 25 11.88 20.24 -12.41
N ASN A 26 10.83 21.01 -12.20
CA ASN A 26 10.87 22.38 -11.69
C ASN A 26 10.01 22.47 -10.42
N ILE A 27 10.62 22.79 -9.27
CA ILE A 27 9.94 22.93 -7.98
C ILE A 27 10.54 24.08 -7.22
N GLU A 28 9.70 24.82 -6.53
CA GLU A 28 10.09 25.91 -5.64
C GLU A 28 9.44 25.71 -4.26
N LEU A 29 10.27 25.61 -3.22
CA LEU A 29 9.85 25.51 -1.84
C LEU A 29 9.99 26.86 -1.15
N ARG A 30 8.96 27.30 -0.44
CA ARG A 30 8.96 28.54 0.36
C ARG A 30 9.39 28.24 1.79
N LYS A 31 10.00 29.23 2.42
CA LYS A 31 10.41 29.11 3.81
C LYS A 31 9.20 29.00 4.74
N GLY A 32 9.21 28.02 5.64
CA GLY A 32 8.16 27.86 6.64
C GLY A 32 6.84 27.32 6.08
N GLU A 33 6.87 26.59 4.95
CA GLU A 33 5.68 25.87 4.44
C GLU A 33 5.81 24.35 4.63
N ILE A 34 4.67 23.69 4.65
CA ILE A 34 4.58 22.23 4.44
C ILE A 34 4.23 22.02 2.97
N HIS A 35 5.21 21.55 2.20
CA HIS A 35 5.08 21.31 0.77
C HIS A 35 5.02 19.82 0.47
N SER A 36 3.87 19.35 0.01
CA SER A 36 3.74 17.94 -0.36
C SER A 36 4.16 17.67 -1.80
N ILE A 37 4.81 16.52 -2.00
CA ILE A 37 5.12 15.99 -3.32
C ILE A 37 4.37 14.68 -3.51
N VAL A 38 3.44 14.67 -4.47
CA VAL A 38 2.56 13.53 -4.74
C VAL A 38 2.78 12.98 -6.14
N GLY A 39 2.40 11.73 -6.35
CA GLY A 39 2.49 11.02 -7.63
C GLY A 39 2.45 9.52 -7.41
N GLU A 40 2.25 8.75 -8.48
CA GLU A 40 2.25 7.29 -8.43
C GLU A 40 3.60 6.70 -7.99
N ASN A 41 3.60 5.41 -7.62
CA ASN A 41 4.84 4.68 -7.38
C ASN A 41 5.65 4.62 -8.70
N GLY A 42 6.95 4.94 -8.59
CA GLY A 42 7.81 5.07 -9.78
C GLY A 42 7.70 6.39 -10.52
N ALA A 43 6.91 7.37 -10.05
CA ALA A 43 6.84 8.71 -10.66
C ALA A 43 8.13 9.55 -10.50
N GLY A 44 9.13 9.07 -9.74
CA GLY A 44 10.42 9.76 -9.57
C GLY A 44 10.56 10.54 -8.26
N LYS A 45 9.57 10.48 -7.34
CA LYS A 45 9.59 11.22 -6.06
C LYS A 45 10.82 10.92 -5.20
N SER A 46 11.05 9.65 -4.87
CA SER A 46 12.19 9.25 -4.01
C SER A 46 13.54 9.50 -4.70
N THR A 47 13.62 9.40 -6.03
CA THR A 47 14.82 9.81 -6.78
C THR A 47 15.08 11.29 -6.62
N LEU A 48 14.06 12.13 -6.73
CA LEU A 48 14.18 13.56 -6.54
C LEU A 48 14.65 13.92 -5.13
N MET A 49 14.11 13.24 -4.10
CA MET A 49 14.55 13.42 -2.71
C MET A 49 16.00 13.02 -2.50
N LYS A 50 16.43 11.90 -3.09
CA LYS A 50 17.85 11.49 -3.07
C LYS A 50 18.75 12.52 -3.73
N ILE A 51 18.29 13.23 -4.77
CA ILE A 51 19.02 14.31 -5.41
C ILE A 51 19.10 15.53 -4.49
N ILE A 52 18.00 15.97 -3.87
CA ILE A 52 17.98 17.11 -2.94
C ILE A 52 18.88 16.84 -1.73
N PHE A 53 18.85 15.61 -1.21
CA PHE A 53 19.67 15.18 -0.09
C PHE A 53 21.11 14.76 -0.49
N ALA A 54 21.47 14.92 -1.78
CA ALA A 54 22.79 14.63 -2.33
C ALA A 54 23.27 13.17 -2.15
N ILE A 55 22.35 12.20 -2.08
CA ILE A 55 22.66 10.75 -2.19
C ILE A 55 22.90 10.40 -3.67
N GLU A 56 22.11 11.00 -4.56
CA GLU A 56 22.20 10.83 -6.01
C GLU A 56 22.51 12.16 -6.67
N LYS A 57 23.28 12.14 -7.77
CA LYS A 57 23.49 13.34 -8.59
C LYS A 57 22.50 13.36 -9.74
N GLN A 58 21.99 14.56 -10.04
CA GLN A 58 21.24 14.81 -11.28
C GLN A 58 22.12 14.61 -12.50
N THR A 59 21.52 14.23 -13.63
CA THR A 59 22.20 14.18 -14.94
C THR A 59 22.35 15.57 -15.53
N SER A 60 21.33 16.43 -15.34
CA SER A 60 21.33 17.85 -15.73
C SER A 60 20.35 18.63 -14.85
N GLY A 61 20.39 19.98 -14.97
CA GLY A 61 19.62 20.91 -14.17
C GLY A 61 20.40 21.49 -13.00
N LYS A 62 19.79 22.42 -12.28
CA LYS A 62 20.42 23.19 -11.20
C LYS A 62 19.57 23.18 -9.94
N ILE A 63 20.24 23.19 -8.81
CA ILE A 63 19.62 23.29 -7.48
C ILE A 63 20.12 24.57 -6.82
N TYR A 64 19.18 25.35 -6.30
CA TYR A 64 19.48 26.57 -5.55
C TYR A 64 18.96 26.39 -4.12
N TYR A 65 19.81 26.67 -3.14
CA TYR A 65 19.47 26.69 -1.73
C TYR A 65 19.77 28.08 -1.15
N LYS A 66 18.77 28.72 -0.54
CA LYS A 66 18.86 30.11 -0.04
C LYS A 66 19.35 31.10 -1.09
N GLY A 67 19.02 30.87 -2.36
CA GLY A 67 19.38 31.74 -3.50
C GLY A 67 20.75 31.45 -4.11
N GLU A 68 21.54 30.53 -3.55
CA GLU A 68 22.86 30.15 -4.09
C GLU A 68 22.77 28.79 -4.81
N GLU A 69 23.43 28.69 -5.98
CA GLU A 69 23.53 27.42 -6.69
C GLU A 69 24.39 26.43 -5.89
N ILE A 70 23.85 25.25 -5.58
CA ILE A 70 24.53 24.21 -4.81
C ILE A 70 24.86 23.00 -5.68
N ASN A 71 26.02 22.37 -5.40
CA ASN A 71 26.44 21.11 -6.03
C ASN A 71 27.14 20.24 -4.98
N TYR A 72 26.37 19.74 -4.03
CA TYR A 72 26.90 18.94 -2.94
C TYR A 72 27.49 17.61 -3.44
N GLN A 73 28.61 17.20 -2.83
CA GLN A 73 29.30 15.96 -3.20
C GLN A 73 28.78 14.75 -2.38
N GLY A 74 27.90 14.98 -1.42
CA GLY A 74 27.31 13.92 -0.61
C GLY A 74 26.38 14.47 0.47
N SER A 75 25.63 13.57 1.10
CA SER A 75 24.59 13.91 2.09
C SER A 75 25.13 14.67 3.31
N MET A 76 26.42 14.50 3.67
CA MET A 76 27.00 15.26 4.78
C MET A 76 27.05 16.77 4.49
N GLU A 77 27.27 17.17 3.25
CA GLU A 77 27.23 18.59 2.88
C GLU A 77 25.79 19.12 2.95
N ALA A 78 24.81 18.36 2.48
CA ALA A 78 23.39 18.70 2.62
C ALA A 78 22.98 18.88 4.10
N ILE A 79 23.37 17.93 4.96
CA ILE A 79 23.11 17.98 6.40
C ILE A 79 23.74 19.23 7.04
N ASN A 80 25.02 19.52 6.73
CA ASN A 80 25.73 20.66 7.31
C ASN A 80 25.14 22.01 6.86
N ASN A 81 24.44 22.02 5.72
CA ASN A 81 23.72 23.19 5.21
C ASN A 81 22.26 23.26 5.67
N GLY A 82 21.81 22.35 6.54
CA GLY A 82 20.49 22.40 7.14
C GLY A 82 19.40 21.68 6.34
N ILE A 83 19.75 20.71 5.48
CA ILE A 83 18.78 19.81 4.84
C ILE A 83 18.82 18.46 5.56
N GLY A 84 17.71 18.06 6.17
CA GLY A 84 17.54 16.79 6.85
C GLY A 84 16.56 15.87 6.12
N MET A 85 16.74 14.55 6.23
CA MET A 85 15.82 13.57 5.64
C MET A 85 15.50 12.46 6.62
N VAL A 86 14.21 12.15 6.72
CA VAL A 86 13.66 10.97 7.39
C VAL A 86 13.23 10.00 6.30
N HIS A 87 13.88 8.84 6.27
CA HIS A 87 13.66 7.82 5.25
C HIS A 87 12.43 6.97 5.55
N GLN A 88 11.84 6.37 4.53
CA GLN A 88 10.73 5.41 4.64
C GLN A 88 11.06 4.22 5.55
N HIS A 89 12.31 3.74 5.53
CA HIS A 89 12.82 2.73 6.46
C HIS A 89 13.75 3.39 7.48
N PHE A 90 13.53 3.12 8.75
CA PHE A 90 14.32 3.71 9.84
C PHE A 90 15.81 3.38 9.72
N MET A 91 16.64 4.43 9.70
CA MET A 91 18.10 4.32 9.68
C MET A 91 18.68 4.41 11.11
N LEU A 92 18.09 3.61 12.01
CA LEU A 92 18.47 3.55 13.43
C LEU A 92 19.24 2.27 13.72
N ILE A 93 20.23 2.35 14.62
CA ILE A 93 20.97 1.20 15.13
C ILE A 93 20.22 0.63 16.34
N PRO A 94 19.63 -0.60 16.26
CA PRO A 94 18.75 -1.14 17.31
C PRO A 94 19.44 -1.36 18.64
N SER A 95 20.75 -1.68 18.65
CA SER A 95 21.54 -1.92 19.85
C SER A 95 21.96 -0.66 20.60
N PHE A 96 21.87 0.51 19.95
CA PHE A 96 22.22 1.81 20.54
C PHE A 96 21.03 2.41 21.29
N THR A 97 21.34 3.32 22.24
CA THR A 97 20.31 4.12 22.87
C THR A 97 19.77 5.19 21.92
N VAL A 98 18.62 5.78 22.28
CA VAL A 98 18.05 6.93 21.56
C VAL A 98 19.06 8.06 21.47
N ALA A 99 19.68 8.45 22.59
CA ALA A 99 20.70 9.50 22.62
C ALA A 99 21.87 9.19 21.67
N GLN A 100 22.38 7.95 21.67
CA GLN A 100 23.47 7.55 20.79
C GLN A 100 23.10 7.63 19.30
N ASN A 101 21.86 7.25 18.94
CA ASN A 101 21.39 7.37 17.56
C ASN A 101 21.25 8.82 17.13
N ILE A 102 20.74 9.71 17.99
CA ILE A 102 20.53 11.12 17.67
C ILE A 102 21.87 11.84 17.43
N VAL A 103 22.86 11.64 18.30
CA VAL A 103 24.13 12.36 18.22
C VAL A 103 25.14 11.75 17.26
N MET A 104 24.86 10.55 16.70
CA MET A 104 25.78 9.81 15.84
C MET A 104 26.36 10.69 14.72
N GLY A 105 27.71 10.77 14.65
CA GLY A 105 28.46 11.56 13.66
C GLY A 105 28.48 13.08 13.96
N ALA A 106 27.95 13.53 15.15
CA ALA A 106 28.12 14.86 15.73
C ALA A 106 28.13 14.74 17.27
N GLU A 107 28.81 13.69 17.74
CA GLU A 107 28.88 13.38 19.15
C GLU A 107 29.55 14.52 19.93
N PRO A 108 28.99 14.94 21.08
CA PRO A 108 29.71 15.84 21.96
C PRO A 108 30.96 15.14 22.54
N THR A 109 32.08 15.84 22.49
CA THR A 109 33.37 15.29 22.91
C THR A 109 33.94 16.05 24.10
N LYS A 110 34.61 15.32 24.97
CA LYS A 110 35.45 15.88 26.03
C LYS A 110 36.87 15.38 25.79
N SER A 111 37.72 16.28 25.28
CA SER A 111 39.03 15.93 24.75
C SER A 111 38.89 14.95 23.57
N VAL A 112 39.48 13.77 23.63
CA VAL A 112 39.43 12.71 22.56
C VAL A 112 38.33 11.68 22.76
N PHE A 113 37.51 11.79 23.81
CA PHE A 113 36.46 10.84 24.15
C PHE A 113 35.07 11.43 23.94
N ILE A 114 34.12 10.59 23.60
CA ILE A 114 32.69 10.97 23.50
C ILE A 114 32.17 11.23 24.93
N ASP A 115 31.57 12.41 25.13
CA ASP A 115 30.88 12.74 26.36
C ASP A 115 29.45 12.21 26.36
N LYS A 116 29.28 11.00 26.88
CA LYS A 116 27.98 10.32 26.92
C LYS A 116 26.96 11.06 27.80
N LYS A 117 27.40 11.74 28.87
CA LYS A 117 26.52 12.50 29.77
C LYS A 117 25.97 13.73 29.04
N GLU A 118 26.83 14.42 28.34
CA GLU A 118 26.45 15.58 27.55
C GLU A 118 25.57 15.19 26.37
N ALA A 119 25.80 14.04 25.75
CA ALA A 119 24.92 13.49 24.70
C ALA A 119 23.49 13.28 25.24
N VAL A 120 23.34 12.61 26.36
CA VAL A 120 22.04 12.39 27.02
C VAL A 120 21.38 13.72 27.39
N ARG A 121 22.12 14.66 27.98
CA ARG A 121 21.59 15.97 28.38
C ARG A 121 21.04 16.73 27.16
N LYS A 122 21.85 16.89 26.10
CA LYS A 122 21.47 17.64 24.90
C LYS A 122 20.27 17.00 24.17
N THR A 123 20.24 15.69 24.07
CA THR A 123 19.15 14.99 23.39
C THR A 123 17.86 15.03 24.19
N GLN A 124 17.94 14.99 25.54
CA GLN A 124 16.76 15.15 26.40
C GLN A 124 16.22 16.59 26.34
N GLU A 125 17.09 17.60 26.35
CA GLU A 125 16.68 18.99 26.14
C GLU A 125 16.03 19.22 24.79
N LEU A 126 16.56 18.59 23.74
CA LEU A 126 15.98 18.65 22.40
C LEU A 126 14.59 18.00 22.37
N ALA A 127 14.44 16.82 22.97
CA ALA A 127 13.15 16.14 23.06
C ALA A 127 12.11 17.00 23.80
N HIS A 128 12.49 17.60 24.93
CA HIS A 128 11.61 18.52 25.66
C HIS A 128 11.25 19.78 24.86
N LYS A 129 12.23 20.37 24.16
CA LYS A 129 12.01 21.56 23.34
C LYS A 129 10.91 21.36 22.30
N TYR A 130 10.84 20.17 21.70
CA TYR A 130 9.87 19.83 20.68
C TYR A 130 8.70 18.97 21.19
N ASN A 131 8.52 18.87 22.54
CA ASN A 131 7.44 18.13 23.19
C ASN A 131 7.35 16.66 22.78
N PHE A 132 8.50 16.03 22.52
CA PHE A 132 8.56 14.58 22.36
C PHE A 132 8.72 13.90 23.72
N ASP A 133 7.71 13.14 24.11
CA ASP A 133 7.80 12.26 25.27
C ASP A 133 8.55 10.99 24.86
N ILE A 134 9.87 10.99 25.13
CA ILE A 134 10.76 9.86 24.85
C ILE A 134 11.92 9.82 25.86
N ASP A 135 12.16 8.66 26.42
CA ASP A 135 13.34 8.40 27.26
C ASP A 135 14.56 8.14 26.37
N VAL A 136 15.46 9.11 26.31
CA VAL A 136 16.65 9.06 25.44
C VAL A 136 17.70 8.03 25.89
N THR A 137 17.53 7.41 27.08
CA THR A 137 18.43 6.36 27.59
C THR A 137 18.02 4.96 27.16
N ARG A 138 16.78 4.76 26.68
CA ARG A 138 16.27 3.47 26.19
C ARG A 138 16.99 3.04 24.91
N LYS A 139 17.12 1.71 24.71
CA LYS A 139 17.61 1.15 23.44
C LYS A 139 16.52 1.25 22.36
N VAL A 140 16.94 1.56 21.14
CA VAL A 140 16.04 1.64 19.98
C VAL A 140 15.32 0.31 19.71
N SER A 141 15.94 -0.84 20.05
CA SER A 141 15.30 -2.17 19.91
C SER A 141 14.04 -2.33 20.78
N SER A 142 13.88 -1.55 21.86
CA SER A 142 12.70 -1.61 22.74
C SER A 142 11.61 -0.59 22.41
N LEU A 143 11.80 0.19 21.34
CA LEU A 143 10.87 1.26 20.96
C LEU A 143 9.78 0.75 20.04
N THR A 144 8.59 1.33 20.16
CA THR A 144 7.51 1.19 19.17
C THR A 144 7.89 1.84 17.84
N VAL A 145 7.12 1.59 16.81
CA VAL A 145 7.32 2.18 15.48
C VAL A 145 7.22 3.70 15.53
N SER A 146 6.21 4.22 16.22
CA SER A 146 5.99 5.66 16.43
C SER A 146 7.14 6.32 17.21
N GLU A 147 7.64 5.67 18.26
CA GLU A 147 8.81 6.15 19.00
C GLU A 147 10.07 6.20 18.13
N LYS A 148 10.30 5.19 17.26
CA LYS A 148 11.42 5.19 16.32
C LYS A 148 11.34 6.36 15.33
N GLN A 149 10.16 6.69 14.86
CA GLN A 149 9.96 7.84 13.99
C GLN A 149 10.30 9.16 14.67
N LYS A 150 9.87 9.32 15.93
CA LYS A 150 10.27 10.49 16.76
C LYS A 150 11.78 10.61 16.87
N VAL A 151 12.51 9.49 17.02
CA VAL A 151 13.98 9.48 17.07
C VAL A 151 14.60 9.95 15.76
N GLU A 152 14.09 9.49 14.58
CA GLU A 152 14.58 9.95 13.28
C GLU A 152 14.37 11.44 13.09
N ILE A 153 13.22 11.98 13.49
CA ILE A 153 12.94 13.42 13.44
C ILE A 153 13.89 14.18 14.38
N LEU A 154 14.05 13.73 15.62
CA LEU A 154 14.97 14.35 16.58
C LEU A 154 16.43 14.36 16.08
N LYS A 155 16.84 13.31 15.35
CA LYS A 155 18.15 13.21 14.72
C LYS A 155 18.36 14.29 13.66
N THR A 156 17.35 14.61 12.86
CA THR A 156 17.44 15.71 11.88
C THR A 156 17.46 17.08 12.58
N LEU A 157 16.64 17.27 13.59
CA LEU A 157 16.60 18.50 14.38
C LEU A 157 17.87 18.75 15.19
N TYR A 158 18.53 17.71 15.68
CA TYR A 158 19.84 17.81 16.35
C TYR A 158 20.93 18.37 15.41
N ARG A 159 20.79 18.12 14.12
CA ARG A 159 21.65 18.64 13.05
C ARG A 159 21.24 20.02 12.53
N HIS A 160 20.32 20.71 13.22
CA HIS A 160 19.82 22.03 12.87
C HIS A 160 19.18 22.09 11.45
N ALA A 161 18.47 21.05 11.04
CA ALA A 161 17.79 21.02 9.76
C ALA A 161 16.77 22.18 9.67
N GLU A 162 16.87 23.00 8.64
CA GLU A 162 15.89 24.04 8.29
C GLU A 162 14.86 23.50 7.27
N VAL A 163 15.29 22.57 6.42
CA VAL A 163 14.43 21.82 5.49
C VAL A 163 14.42 20.36 5.95
N ILE A 164 13.23 19.83 6.23
CA ILE A 164 13.03 18.46 6.70
C ILE A 164 12.25 17.69 5.64
N ILE A 165 12.88 16.70 5.03
CA ILE A 165 12.25 15.81 4.06
C ILE A 165 11.71 14.58 4.80
N LEU A 166 10.43 14.27 4.62
CA LEU A 166 9.74 13.11 5.20
C LEU A 166 9.23 12.23 4.05
N ASP A 167 9.85 11.06 3.87
CA ASP A 167 9.47 10.11 2.80
C ASP A 167 8.54 9.03 3.37
N GLU A 168 7.25 9.13 3.05
CA GLU A 168 6.14 8.26 3.50
C GLU A 168 6.10 8.04 5.04
N PRO A 169 6.09 9.10 5.85
CA PRO A 169 6.26 8.97 7.30
C PRO A 169 5.06 8.30 8.01
N THR A 170 3.92 8.19 7.37
CA THR A 170 2.67 7.64 7.95
C THR A 170 2.36 6.21 7.49
N ALA A 171 3.25 5.58 6.70
CA ALA A 171 3.00 4.27 6.09
C ALA A 171 2.74 3.14 7.11
N VAL A 172 3.27 3.28 8.33
CA VAL A 172 3.23 2.26 9.39
C VAL A 172 2.58 2.77 10.69
N LEU A 173 1.96 3.95 10.66
CA LEU A 173 1.31 4.58 11.81
C LEU A 173 -0.19 4.29 11.85
N THR A 174 -0.73 4.21 13.06
CA THR A 174 -2.17 4.23 13.27
C THR A 174 -2.74 5.63 12.97
N PRO A 175 -4.06 5.78 12.74
CA PRO A 175 -4.68 7.09 12.53
C PRO A 175 -4.38 8.08 13.66
N GLN A 176 -4.43 7.65 14.93
CA GLN A 176 -4.14 8.50 16.09
C GLN A 176 -2.66 8.93 16.14
N GLU A 177 -1.74 8.05 15.76
CA GLU A 177 -0.32 8.40 15.67
C GLU A 177 -0.04 9.36 14.51
N THR A 178 -0.78 9.23 13.41
CA THR A 178 -0.71 10.15 12.25
C THR A 178 -1.16 11.56 12.65
N GLU A 179 -2.28 11.70 13.36
CA GLU A 179 -2.74 13.00 13.88
C GLU A 179 -1.70 13.64 14.80
N ALA A 180 -1.14 12.86 15.73
CA ALA A 180 -0.09 13.34 16.64
C ALA A 180 1.18 13.78 15.86
N LEU A 181 1.52 13.10 14.76
CA LEU A 181 2.61 13.53 13.88
C LEU A 181 2.27 14.86 13.21
N PHE A 182 1.05 15.01 12.66
CA PHE A 182 0.63 16.25 11.99
C PHE A 182 0.67 17.46 12.91
N GLU A 183 0.19 17.32 14.14
CA GLU A 183 0.34 18.39 15.17
C GLU A 183 1.81 18.79 15.40
N GLN A 184 2.74 17.82 15.34
CA GLN A 184 4.17 18.13 15.47
C GLN A 184 4.73 18.83 14.23
N LEU A 185 4.32 18.41 13.02
CA LEU A 185 4.75 19.06 11.77
C LEU A 185 4.27 20.50 11.69
N GLU A 186 3.03 20.79 12.13
CA GLU A 186 2.53 22.15 12.23
C GLU A 186 3.37 23.01 13.17
N LYS A 187 3.72 22.49 14.36
CA LYS A 187 4.62 23.20 15.30
C LYS A 187 6.00 23.46 14.68
N PHE A 188 6.54 22.52 13.90
CA PHE A 188 7.81 22.76 13.19
C PHE A 188 7.69 23.87 12.16
N ARG A 189 6.60 23.90 11.38
CA ARG A 189 6.27 24.98 10.44
C ARG A 189 6.20 26.34 11.17
N GLU A 190 5.46 26.40 12.29
CA GLU A 190 5.32 27.62 13.11
C GLU A 190 6.66 28.12 13.66
N THR A 191 7.60 27.21 13.97
CA THR A 191 8.96 27.54 14.41
C THR A 191 9.92 27.86 13.25
N GLY A 192 9.43 27.90 12.01
CA GLY A 192 10.15 28.34 10.82
C GLY A 192 10.87 27.25 10.03
N HIS A 193 10.63 25.97 10.36
CA HIS A 193 11.12 24.86 9.54
C HIS A 193 10.28 24.73 8.27
N THR A 194 10.91 24.36 7.16
CA THR A 194 10.25 23.99 5.91
C THR A 194 10.18 22.47 5.81
N ILE A 195 9.02 21.95 5.48
CA ILE A 195 8.78 20.50 5.46
C ILE A 195 8.44 20.07 4.04
N VAL A 196 9.14 19.06 3.54
CA VAL A 196 8.79 18.34 2.32
C VAL A 196 8.15 17.02 2.73
N PHE A 197 6.85 16.91 2.47
CA PHE A 197 6.05 15.74 2.87
C PHE A 197 5.72 14.90 1.64
N ILE A 198 6.12 13.64 1.65
CA ILE A 198 5.83 12.70 0.57
C ILE A 198 4.87 11.65 1.10
N SER A 199 3.72 11.55 0.48
CA SER A 199 2.73 10.50 0.76
C SER A 199 1.96 10.15 -0.50
N HIS A 200 1.48 8.93 -0.58
CA HIS A 200 0.52 8.48 -1.57
C HIS A 200 -0.93 8.55 -1.06
N LYS A 201 -1.12 8.84 0.25
CA LYS A 201 -2.43 9.01 0.90
C LYS A 201 -2.90 10.45 0.74
N LEU A 202 -3.74 10.69 -0.25
CA LEU A 202 -4.14 12.05 -0.62
C LEU A 202 -4.93 12.78 0.48
N ASN A 203 -5.69 12.05 1.32
CA ASN A 203 -6.37 12.66 2.48
C ASN A 203 -5.38 13.31 3.43
N GLU A 204 -4.25 12.62 3.72
CA GLU A 204 -3.17 13.16 4.57
C GLU A 204 -2.54 14.41 3.94
N VAL A 205 -2.29 14.35 2.63
CA VAL A 205 -1.71 15.46 1.87
C VAL A 205 -2.62 16.68 1.90
N MET A 206 -3.92 16.49 1.65
CA MET A 206 -4.90 17.59 1.70
C MET A 206 -5.05 18.21 3.08
N GLN A 207 -4.88 17.41 4.14
CA GLN A 207 -5.00 17.87 5.52
C GLN A 207 -3.83 18.73 5.98
N ILE A 208 -2.59 18.33 5.64
CA ILE A 208 -1.39 18.94 6.25
C ILE A 208 -0.71 20.00 5.38
N SER A 209 -0.93 20.00 4.05
CA SER A 209 -0.13 20.77 3.11
C SER A 209 -0.56 22.22 2.97
N ASP A 210 0.40 23.12 2.82
CA ASP A 210 0.17 24.47 2.31
C ASP A 210 0.12 24.45 0.78
N ARG A 211 1.08 23.74 0.14
CA ARG A 211 1.18 23.58 -1.32
C ARG A 211 1.50 22.13 -1.70
N ILE A 212 1.06 21.76 -2.88
CA ILE A 212 1.17 20.38 -3.40
C ILE A 212 1.78 20.42 -4.80
N THR A 213 2.89 19.73 -5.02
CA THR A 213 3.45 19.49 -6.35
C THR A 213 3.13 18.09 -6.81
N VAL A 214 2.56 17.98 -8.01
CA VAL A 214 2.24 16.69 -8.64
C VAL A 214 3.36 16.28 -9.58
N ILE A 215 3.91 15.07 -9.39
CA ILE A 215 4.89 14.45 -10.29
C ILE A 215 4.24 13.22 -10.95
N ARG A 216 4.28 13.16 -12.27
CA ARG A 216 3.81 12.01 -13.04
C ARG A 216 4.77 11.68 -14.17
N LEU A 217 5.16 10.39 -14.28
CA LEU A 217 6.10 9.89 -15.30
C LEU A 217 7.43 10.69 -15.35
N GLY A 218 7.93 11.06 -14.18
CA GLY A 218 9.17 11.82 -14.04
C GLY A 218 9.07 13.31 -14.33
N GLU A 219 7.89 13.87 -14.56
CA GLU A 219 7.67 15.28 -14.89
C GLU A 219 6.77 15.98 -13.87
N THR A 220 7.02 17.27 -13.61
CA THR A 220 6.11 18.10 -12.82
C THR A 220 4.84 18.43 -13.62
N LYS A 221 3.67 18.12 -13.07
CA LYS A 221 2.36 18.42 -13.68
C LYS A 221 1.72 19.72 -13.14
N GLY A 222 2.34 20.31 -12.16
CA GLY A 222 1.96 21.59 -11.56
C GLY A 222 2.19 21.61 -10.06
N THR A 223 2.20 22.84 -9.51
CA THR A 223 2.21 23.11 -8.08
C THR A 223 0.97 23.94 -7.75
N TYR A 224 0.23 23.53 -6.74
CA TYR A 224 -1.07 24.08 -6.38
C TYR A 224 -1.08 24.45 -4.89
N ASP A 225 -1.78 25.52 -4.53
CA ASP A 225 -2.12 25.76 -3.13
C ASP A 225 -3.15 24.71 -2.69
N ALA A 226 -2.94 24.06 -1.53
CA ALA A 226 -3.79 22.94 -1.09
C ALA A 226 -5.26 23.36 -0.92
N LYS A 227 -5.51 24.59 -0.51
CA LYS A 227 -6.88 25.15 -0.37
C LYS A 227 -7.62 25.38 -1.70
N ASP A 228 -6.90 25.46 -2.83
CA ASP A 228 -7.45 25.83 -4.15
C ASP A 228 -7.60 24.61 -5.08
N ILE A 229 -7.17 23.41 -4.64
CA ILE A 229 -7.28 22.17 -5.40
C ILE A 229 -8.23 21.20 -4.69
N THR A 230 -9.08 20.51 -5.47
CA THR A 230 -9.94 19.44 -4.94
C THR A 230 -9.23 18.09 -5.00
N MET A 231 -9.69 17.14 -4.17
CA MET A 231 -9.20 15.76 -4.16
C MET A 231 -9.32 15.11 -5.55
N ASP A 232 -10.45 15.29 -6.23
CA ASP A 232 -10.70 14.73 -7.57
C ASP A 232 -9.72 15.28 -8.59
N ARG A 233 -9.48 16.60 -8.56
CA ARG A 233 -8.52 17.24 -9.47
C ARG A 233 -7.09 16.80 -9.21
N LEU A 234 -6.71 16.66 -7.93
CA LEU A 234 -5.40 16.16 -7.54
C LEU A 234 -5.20 14.73 -8.04
N THR A 235 -6.20 13.88 -7.85
CA THR A 235 -6.20 12.49 -8.31
C THR A 235 -6.11 12.41 -9.84
N GLU A 236 -6.90 13.21 -10.56
CA GLU A 236 -6.83 13.28 -12.03
C GLU A 236 -5.43 13.65 -12.54
N LEU A 237 -4.77 14.59 -11.89
CA LEU A 237 -3.41 15.01 -12.26
C LEU A 237 -2.37 13.91 -12.01
N ILE A 238 -2.54 13.11 -10.96
CA ILE A 238 -1.65 12.01 -10.59
C ILE A 238 -1.80 10.86 -11.58
N ILE A 239 -3.03 10.41 -11.85
CA ILE A 239 -3.34 9.26 -12.69
C ILE A 239 -3.32 9.65 -14.18
N GLY A 240 -3.80 10.86 -14.50
CA GLY A 240 -3.94 11.37 -15.86
C GLY A 240 -5.30 11.08 -16.51
N SER A 241 -6.22 10.52 -15.74
CA SER A 241 -7.62 10.30 -16.09
C SER A 241 -8.48 10.56 -14.85
N LYS A 242 -9.76 10.83 -15.01
CA LYS A 242 -10.68 10.89 -13.88
C LYS A 242 -10.77 9.53 -13.22
N LEU A 243 -10.76 9.51 -11.88
CA LEU A 243 -11.21 8.34 -11.14
C LEU A 243 -12.73 8.22 -11.29
N GLU A 244 -13.17 6.99 -11.34
CA GLU A 244 -14.59 6.68 -11.37
C GLU A 244 -15.12 6.72 -9.93
N ASP A 245 -16.20 7.47 -9.73
CA ASP A 245 -16.87 7.55 -8.42
C ASP A 245 -17.60 6.26 -8.09
N SER A 246 -18.01 5.52 -9.11
CA SER A 246 -18.68 4.22 -9.02
C SER A 246 -18.26 3.33 -10.21
N TYR A 247 -18.22 2.04 -9.98
CA TYR A 247 -18.01 1.04 -11.02
C TYR A 247 -19.32 0.42 -11.55
N ASP A 248 -20.48 0.92 -11.12
CA ASP A 248 -21.77 0.33 -11.48
C ASP A 248 -22.07 0.38 -12.97
N GLU A 249 -21.62 1.42 -13.67
CA GLU A 249 -21.76 1.53 -15.13
C GLU A 249 -20.94 0.49 -15.93
N PHE A 250 -19.91 -0.10 -15.30
CA PHE A 250 -19.09 -1.16 -15.89
C PHE A 250 -19.60 -2.55 -15.56
N LYS A 251 -20.54 -2.68 -14.63
CA LYS A 251 -21.14 -3.96 -14.23
C LYS A 251 -22.26 -4.34 -15.20
N HIS A 252 -22.12 -5.49 -15.83
CA HIS A 252 -23.13 -6.01 -16.75
C HIS A 252 -23.88 -7.17 -16.09
N PRO A 253 -25.20 -7.27 -16.24
CA PRO A 253 -25.96 -8.39 -15.72
C PRO A 253 -25.56 -9.70 -16.42
N VAL A 254 -25.38 -10.75 -15.63
CA VAL A 254 -25.14 -12.11 -16.15
C VAL A 254 -26.48 -12.83 -16.20
N GLU A 255 -26.80 -13.41 -17.35
CA GLU A 255 -28.04 -14.19 -17.52
C GLU A 255 -27.97 -15.53 -16.79
N ASN A 256 -28.99 -15.86 -15.98
CA ASN A 256 -29.10 -17.10 -15.23
C ASN A 256 -27.86 -17.44 -14.39
N PRO A 257 -27.49 -16.61 -13.40
CA PRO A 257 -26.29 -16.80 -12.62
C PRO A 257 -26.34 -18.09 -11.81
N GLU A 258 -25.37 -18.99 -12.03
CA GLU A 258 -25.22 -20.23 -11.27
C GLU A 258 -24.71 -19.95 -9.86
N LEU A 259 -25.09 -20.79 -8.89
CA LEU A 259 -24.50 -20.77 -7.55
C LEU A 259 -23.07 -21.32 -7.63
N ILE A 260 -22.09 -20.46 -7.39
CA ILE A 260 -20.66 -20.82 -7.53
C ILE A 260 -20.05 -21.19 -6.18
N LEU A 261 -20.24 -20.38 -5.15
CA LEU A 261 -19.75 -20.69 -3.80
C LEU A 261 -20.94 -20.82 -2.85
N ASP A 262 -20.98 -21.92 -2.10
CA ASP A 262 -21.96 -22.16 -1.03
C ASP A 262 -21.21 -22.59 0.23
N VAL A 263 -21.26 -21.77 1.26
CA VAL A 263 -20.62 -21.98 2.57
C VAL A 263 -21.70 -22.15 3.61
N LYS A 264 -21.70 -23.28 4.33
CA LYS A 264 -22.68 -23.59 5.36
C LYS A 264 -22.02 -24.02 6.66
N ASP A 265 -22.42 -23.38 7.75
CA ASP A 265 -22.03 -23.65 9.13
C ASP A 265 -20.49 -23.78 9.31
N LEU A 266 -19.71 -23.02 8.55
CA LEU A 266 -18.26 -23.10 8.60
C LEU A 266 -17.75 -22.63 9.95
N HIS A 267 -17.05 -23.55 10.65
CA HIS A 267 -16.48 -23.31 11.97
C HIS A 267 -14.98 -23.61 12.00
N TYR A 268 -14.21 -22.67 12.56
CA TYR A 268 -12.78 -22.84 12.78
C TYR A 268 -12.34 -22.28 14.13
N SER A 269 -11.64 -23.12 14.90
CA SER A 269 -11.00 -22.74 16.16
C SER A 269 -9.51 -23.03 16.14
N GLU A 270 -8.71 -22.10 16.67
CA GLU A 270 -7.26 -22.21 16.79
C GLU A 270 -6.85 -22.08 18.25
N HIS A 271 -6.09 -23.06 18.76
CA HIS A 271 -5.65 -23.10 20.17
C HIS A 271 -6.78 -22.90 21.20
N GLY A 272 -7.98 -23.38 20.88
CA GLY A 272 -9.17 -23.24 21.74
C GLY A 272 -9.86 -21.88 21.67
N VAL A 273 -9.46 -21.03 20.74
CA VAL A 273 -10.11 -19.74 20.46
C VAL A 273 -10.86 -19.86 19.14
N THR A 274 -12.17 -19.65 19.15
CA THR A 274 -12.99 -19.60 17.94
C THR A 274 -12.60 -18.37 17.11
N LYS A 275 -12.32 -18.61 15.83
CA LYS A 275 -11.93 -17.60 14.86
C LYS A 275 -12.97 -17.39 13.76
N VAL A 276 -13.73 -18.45 13.45
CA VAL A 276 -14.87 -18.42 12.53
C VAL A 276 -15.95 -19.27 13.18
N ASP A 277 -17.15 -18.73 13.36
CA ASP A 277 -18.25 -19.43 14.02
C ASP A 277 -19.49 -19.47 13.16
N LYS A 278 -19.82 -20.70 12.67
CA LYS A 278 -21.04 -21.02 11.92
C LYS A 278 -21.36 -20.03 10.80
N VAL A 279 -20.35 -19.64 10.06
CA VAL A 279 -20.49 -18.67 8.96
C VAL A 279 -21.25 -19.31 7.79
N ASN A 280 -22.27 -18.60 7.31
CA ASN A 280 -23.16 -19.02 6.22
C ASN A 280 -23.26 -17.90 5.18
N PHE A 281 -22.92 -18.19 3.92
CA PHE A 281 -23.15 -17.28 2.79
C PHE A 281 -23.00 -18.00 1.46
N SER A 282 -23.52 -17.37 0.41
CA SER A 282 -23.41 -17.88 -0.95
C SER A 282 -23.02 -16.77 -1.93
N ILE A 283 -22.37 -17.15 -3.06
CA ILE A 283 -22.00 -16.24 -4.14
C ILE A 283 -22.41 -16.85 -5.48
N ARG A 284 -23.10 -16.05 -6.30
CA ARG A 284 -23.50 -16.44 -7.66
C ARG A 284 -22.45 -15.97 -8.69
N GLY A 285 -22.44 -16.61 -9.83
CA GLY A 285 -21.64 -16.15 -10.97
C GLY A 285 -22.07 -14.75 -11.43
N GLY A 286 -21.11 -13.89 -11.77
CA GLY A 286 -21.39 -12.51 -12.11
C GLY A 286 -21.68 -11.59 -10.92
N GLU A 287 -21.15 -11.96 -9.74
CA GLU A 287 -21.34 -11.23 -8.51
C GLU A 287 -20.03 -11.02 -7.76
N ILE A 288 -19.89 -9.85 -7.14
CA ILE A 288 -18.84 -9.54 -6.16
C ILE A 288 -19.50 -9.47 -4.77
N LEU A 289 -19.18 -10.42 -3.89
CA LEU A 289 -19.51 -10.36 -2.48
C LEU A 289 -18.36 -9.72 -1.71
N GLY A 290 -18.60 -8.57 -1.12
CA GLY A 290 -17.64 -7.90 -0.22
C GLY A 290 -17.69 -8.49 1.18
N VAL A 291 -16.55 -8.52 1.86
CA VAL A 291 -16.41 -8.85 3.28
C VAL A 291 -15.72 -7.70 3.98
N ALA A 292 -16.45 -7.00 4.85
CA ALA A 292 -15.91 -5.96 5.70
C ALA A 292 -15.68 -6.46 7.12
N GLY A 293 -14.75 -5.83 7.84
CA GLY A 293 -14.46 -6.14 9.25
C GLY A 293 -13.10 -5.59 9.66
N VAL A 294 -12.92 -5.35 10.95
CA VAL A 294 -11.61 -4.95 11.50
C VAL A 294 -10.66 -6.16 11.47
N GLN A 295 -9.40 -5.91 11.18
CA GLN A 295 -8.38 -6.96 11.14
C GLN A 295 -8.38 -7.79 12.44
N GLY A 296 -8.41 -9.11 12.29
CA GLY A 296 -8.51 -10.05 13.42
C GLY A 296 -9.92 -10.57 13.71
N ASN A 297 -10.95 -10.08 13.04
CA ASN A 297 -12.33 -10.52 13.19
C ASN A 297 -12.68 -11.82 12.42
N GLY A 298 -11.69 -12.58 11.94
CA GLY A 298 -11.89 -13.91 11.36
C GLY A 298 -11.88 -13.96 9.83
N GLN A 299 -11.84 -12.84 9.12
CA GLN A 299 -11.84 -12.80 7.64
C GLN A 299 -10.69 -13.60 7.03
N GLU A 300 -9.46 -13.41 7.54
CA GLU A 300 -8.27 -14.14 7.11
C GLU A 300 -8.43 -15.65 7.28
N GLN A 301 -8.96 -16.09 8.44
CA GLN A 301 -9.17 -17.49 8.73
C GLN A 301 -10.28 -18.08 7.85
N LEU A 302 -11.34 -17.32 7.59
CA LEU A 302 -12.41 -17.70 6.64
C LEU A 302 -11.83 -17.98 5.25
N ILE A 303 -11.02 -17.04 4.71
CA ILE A 303 -10.38 -17.21 3.40
C ILE A 303 -9.43 -18.41 3.39
N LYS A 304 -8.59 -18.55 4.40
CA LYS A 304 -7.64 -19.68 4.51
C LYS A 304 -8.35 -21.02 4.61
N ALA A 305 -9.49 -21.10 5.30
CA ALA A 305 -10.32 -22.30 5.38
C ALA A 305 -10.92 -22.66 4.00
N ILE A 306 -11.52 -21.69 3.30
CA ILE A 306 -12.12 -21.91 1.98
C ILE A 306 -11.05 -22.32 0.96
N THR A 307 -9.90 -21.64 0.94
CA THR A 307 -8.77 -21.94 0.03
C THR A 307 -8.09 -23.27 0.37
N GLY A 308 -8.23 -23.75 1.62
CA GLY A 308 -7.60 -24.98 2.10
C GLY A 308 -6.17 -24.79 2.61
N LEU A 309 -5.79 -23.56 2.91
CA LEU A 309 -4.53 -23.24 3.57
C LEU A 309 -4.53 -23.63 5.04
N ILE A 310 -5.71 -23.66 5.67
CA ILE A 310 -5.94 -24.25 7.00
C ILE A 310 -7.12 -25.22 6.96
N PRO A 311 -7.10 -26.30 7.76
CA PRO A 311 -8.27 -27.16 7.94
C PRO A 311 -9.30 -26.46 8.82
N PHE A 312 -10.59 -26.72 8.60
CA PHE A 312 -11.66 -26.30 9.50
C PHE A 312 -12.33 -27.52 10.12
N GLN A 313 -13.05 -27.36 11.27
CA GLN A 313 -13.55 -28.45 12.06
C GLN A 313 -14.94 -28.89 11.61
N ASP A 314 -15.84 -27.95 11.34
CA ASP A 314 -17.24 -28.22 11.00
C ASP A 314 -17.70 -27.34 9.83
N GLY A 315 -18.80 -27.75 9.20
CA GLY A 315 -19.40 -27.03 8.07
C GLY A 315 -19.13 -27.69 6.71
N THR A 316 -19.67 -27.06 5.67
CA THR A 316 -19.48 -27.49 4.28
C THR A 316 -19.17 -26.33 3.38
N VAL A 317 -18.27 -26.55 2.42
CA VAL A 317 -17.93 -25.57 1.36
C VAL A 317 -18.10 -26.27 0.02
N LYS A 318 -18.97 -25.72 -0.84
CA LYS A 318 -19.20 -26.21 -2.20
C LYS A 318 -18.77 -25.19 -3.24
N LEU A 319 -18.05 -25.65 -4.25
CA LEU A 319 -17.67 -24.87 -5.42
C LEU A 319 -18.38 -25.44 -6.65
N ALA A 320 -19.26 -24.66 -7.27
CA ALA A 320 -20.12 -25.09 -8.37
C ALA A 320 -20.81 -26.44 -8.08
N GLY A 321 -21.41 -26.58 -6.90
CA GLY A 321 -22.11 -27.76 -6.44
C GLY A 321 -21.25 -28.90 -5.92
N THR A 322 -19.92 -28.83 -6.06
CA THR A 322 -18.98 -29.88 -5.61
C THR A 322 -18.39 -29.52 -4.25
N GLU A 323 -18.44 -30.43 -3.27
CA GLU A 323 -17.76 -30.24 -1.98
C GLU A 323 -16.25 -30.25 -2.13
N ILE A 324 -15.60 -29.23 -1.54
CA ILE A 324 -14.15 -29.00 -1.73
C ILE A 324 -13.32 -29.16 -0.44
N GLN A 325 -13.93 -29.43 0.71
CA GLN A 325 -13.21 -29.53 1.99
C GLN A 325 -12.17 -30.65 2.04
N GLY A 326 -12.39 -31.75 1.31
CA GLY A 326 -11.43 -32.86 1.20
C GLY A 326 -10.37 -32.71 0.13
N MET A 327 -10.42 -31.63 -0.67
CA MET A 327 -9.52 -31.39 -1.78
C MET A 327 -8.24 -30.67 -1.32
N ASN A 328 -7.10 -31.05 -1.91
CA ASN A 328 -5.89 -30.25 -1.78
C ASN A 328 -5.97 -28.98 -2.64
N ILE A 329 -5.00 -28.06 -2.46
CA ILE A 329 -4.99 -26.75 -3.14
C ILE A 329 -5.01 -26.91 -4.68
N ALA A 330 -4.25 -27.85 -5.24
CA ALA A 330 -4.21 -28.08 -6.69
C ALA A 330 -5.60 -28.53 -7.21
N GLN A 331 -6.25 -29.46 -6.52
CA GLN A 331 -7.59 -29.93 -6.86
C GLN A 331 -8.65 -28.82 -6.77
N LYS A 332 -8.56 -27.93 -5.77
CA LYS A 332 -9.44 -26.75 -5.67
C LYS A 332 -9.23 -25.77 -6.83
N ARG A 333 -7.97 -25.57 -7.24
CA ARG A 333 -7.63 -24.78 -8.44
C ARG A 333 -8.19 -25.41 -9.71
N ASP A 334 -8.04 -26.72 -9.90
CA ASP A 334 -8.60 -27.45 -11.04
C ASP A 334 -10.14 -27.40 -11.06
N ALA A 335 -10.78 -27.32 -9.91
CA ALA A 335 -12.24 -27.11 -9.79
C ALA A 335 -12.68 -25.69 -10.18
N GLY A 336 -11.74 -24.76 -10.35
CA GLY A 336 -11.98 -23.39 -10.81
C GLY A 336 -11.84 -22.31 -9.74
N MET A 337 -11.06 -22.52 -8.67
CA MET A 337 -10.74 -21.53 -7.65
C MET A 337 -9.42 -20.83 -7.97
N SER A 338 -9.41 -19.49 -7.90
CA SER A 338 -8.20 -18.68 -7.90
C SER A 338 -8.15 -17.78 -6.66
N TYR A 339 -6.93 -17.42 -6.23
CA TYR A 339 -6.72 -16.67 -4.99
C TYR A 339 -5.62 -15.62 -5.13
N ILE A 340 -5.97 -14.37 -4.85
CA ILE A 340 -5.06 -13.24 -4.72
C ILE A 340 -4.86 -13.02 -3.21
N PRO A 341 -3.69 -13.34 -2.63
CA PRO A 341 -3.44 -13.20 -1.20
C PRO A 341 -3.10 -11.77 -0.80
N GLU A 342 -3.27 -11.47 0.51
CA GLU A 342 -2.93 -10.19 1.12
C GLU A 342 -1.44 -9.83 0.93
N ASP A 343 -0.53 -10.79 1.21
CA ASP A 343 0.91 -10.58 1.02
C ASP A 343 1.38 -11.11 -0.34
N ARG A 344 1.52 -10.16 -1.29
CA ARG A 344 1.99 -10.48 -2.64
C ARG A 344 3.43 -10.98 -2.70
N MET A 345 4.26 -10.68 -1.68
CA MET A 345 5.69 -11.04 -1.67
C MET A 345 5.96 -12.41 -1.05
N ILE A 346 5.20 -12.77 0.00
CA ILE A 346 5.39 -14.02 0.73
C ILE A 346 4.50 -15.11 0.14
N ASP A 347 3.20 -14.82 -0.01
CA ASP A 347 2.20 -15.80 -0.42
C ASP A 347 1.82 -15.67 -1.91
N GLY A 348 1.92 -14.45 -2.45
CA GLY A 348 1.46 -14.13 -3.80
C GLY A 348 2.47 -14.40 -4.91
N SER A 349 3.76 -14.39 -4.65
CA SER A 349 4.79 -14.55 -5.70
C SER A 349 6.03 -15.27 -5.21
N ALA A 350 6.85 -15.72 -6.16
CA ALA A 350 8.22 -16.15 -5.93
C ALA A 350 9.18 -15.03 -6.36
N PRO A 351 9.59 -14.11 -5.45
CA PRO A 351 10.31 -12.89 -5.83
C PRO A 351 11.65 -13.11 -6.52
N ALA A 352 12.32 -14.23 -6.22
CA ALA A 352 13.61 -14.59 -6.82
C ALA A 352 13.48 -15.21 -8.23
N ALA A 353 12.26 -15.67 -8.59
CA ALA A 353 11.96 -16.25 -9.90
C ALA A 353 11.60 -15.16 -10.92
N SER A 354 11.62 -15.54 -12.20
CA SER A 354 11.24 -14.65 -13.29
C SER A 354 9.74 -14.37 -13.33
N ILE A 355 9.32 -13.32 -14.06
CA ILE A 355 7.91 -13.01 -14.29
C ILE A 355 7.22 -14.20 -14.98
N GLN A 356 7.83 -14.77 -16.04
CA GLN A 356 7.25 -15.92 -16.74
C GLN A 356 7.04 -17.14 -15.83
N ASP A 357 7.98 -17.43 -14.90
CA ASP A 357 7.85 -18.55 -13.98
C ASP A 357 6.72 -18.30 -12.97
N ASN A 358 6.55 -17.06 -12.51
CA ASN A 358 5.43 -16.68 -11.66
C ASN A 358 4.08 -16.78 -12.38
N LEU A 359 3.99 -16.34 -13.63
CA LEU A 359 2.75 -16.35 -14.41
C LEU A 359 2.20 -17.76 -14.65
N ILE A 360 3.08 -18.76 -14.80
CA ILE A 360 2.67 -20.15 -15.04
C ILE A 360 2.69 -21.03 -13.79
N SER A 361 3.13 -20.52 -12.64
CA SER A 361 3.39 -21.32 -11.42
C SER A 361 2.19 -22.14 -10.95
N THR A 362 0.97 -21.71 -11.27
CA THR A 362 -0.28 -22.38 -10.87
C THR A 362 -0.86 -23.31 -11.95
N CYS A 363 -0.27 -23.35 -13.14
CA CYS A 363 -0.81 -24.09 -14.29
C CYS A 363 0.26 -24.79 -15.15
N TYR A 364 1.53 -24.81 -14.72
CA TYR A 364 2.63 -25.37 -15.50
C TYR A 364 2.47 -26.85 -15.86
N GLU A 365 1.69 -27.63 -15.08
CA GLU A 365 1.40 -29.04 -15.32
C GLU A 365 0.42 -29.26 -16.50
N GLN A 366 -0.30 -28.23 -16.92
CA GLN A 366 -1.27 -28.36 -18.01
C GLN A 366 -0.56 -28.80 -19.32
N PRO A 367 -1.21 -29.65 -20.13
CA PRO A 367 -0.64 -30.13 -21.40
C PRO A 367 -0.24 -29.00 -22.37
N LYS A 368 -0.79 -27.81 -22.20
CA LYS A 368 -0.42 -26.61 -22.94
C LYS A 368 1.05 -26.23 -22.70
N TYR A 369 1.50 -26.24 -21.42
CA TYR A 369 2.83 -25.80 -21.01
C TYR A 369 3.83 -26.94 -20.85
N SER A 370 3.33 -28.15 -20.51
CA SER A 370 4.17 -29.32 -20.26
C SER A 370 4.16 -30.30 -21.42
N GLY A 371 5.36 -30.77 -21.77
CA GLY A 371 5.57 -31.97 -22.57
C GLY A 371 5.70 -33.20 -21.66
N LYS A 372 6.14 -34.34 -22.21
CA LYS A 372 6.33 -35.56 -21.41
C LYS A 372 7.43 -35.43 -20.35
N ILE A 373 8.46 -34.61 -20.59
CA ILE A 373 9.65 -34.48 -19.74
C ILE A 373 10.01 -33.01 -19.52
N PHE A 374 9.80 -32.15 -20.52
CA PHE A 374 10.25 -30.75 -20.49
C PHE A 374 9.08 -29.78 -20.65
N LEU A 375 9.22 -28.61 -20.07
CA LEU A 375 8.32 -27.49 -20.30
C LEU A 375 8.50 -26.92 -21.71
N LYS A 376 7.41 -26.50 -22.33
CA LYS A 376 7.36 -25.89 -23.66
C LYS A 376 7.71 -24.41 -23.61
N GLN A 377 9.00 -24.10 -23.50
CA GLN A 377 9.52 -22.75 -23.25
C GLN A 377 9.01 -21.69 -24.23
N ASN A 378 8.84 -22.03 -25.51
CA ASN A 378 8.32 -21.07 -26.51
C ASN A 378 6.87 -20.66 -26.19
N VAL A 379 6.01 -21.64 -25.86
CA VAL A 379 4.59 -21.37 -25.51
C VAL A 379 4.51 -20.53 -24.24
N ILE A 380 5.32 -20.86 -23.22
CA ILE A 380 5.38 -20.12 -21.97
C ILE A 380 5.80 -18.67 -22.21
N ARG A 381 6.82 -18.46 -23.05
CA ARG A 381 7.31 -17.13 -23.38
C ARG A 381 6.26 -16.29 -24.12
N GLU A 382 5.64 -16.85 -25.16
CA GLU A 382 4.63 -16.17 -25.96
C GLU A 382 3.44 -15.74 -25.08
N GLU A 383 2.91 -16.65 -24.26
CA GLU A 383 1.79 -16.36 -23.40
C GLU A 383 2.17 -15.39 -22.25
N SER A 384 3.38 -15.52 -21.71
CA SER A 384 3.85 -14.56 -20.72
C SER A 384 3.92 -13.14 -21.31
N GLN A 385 4.34 -13.01 -22.56
CA GLN A 385 4.36 -11.72 -23.24
C GLN A 385 2.95 -11.17 -23.45
N GLU A 386 1.99 -12.01 -23.88
CA GLU A 386 0.58 -11.63 -24.01
C GLU A 386 -0.02 -11.14 -22.66
N LEU A 387 0.30 -11.84 -21.57
CA LEU A 387 -0.15 -11.44 -20.22
C LEU A 387 0.52 -10.15 -19.76
N ILE A 388 1.83 -9.97 -20.00
CA ILE A 388 2.56 -8.74 -19.68
C ILE A 388 1.91 -7.54 -20.39
N ASP A 389 1.63 -7.68 -21.68
CA ASP A 389 1.02 -6.63 -22.50
C ASP A 389 -0.42 -6.35 -22.05
N ARG A 390 -1.24 -7.41 -21.89
CA ARG A 390 -2.64 -7.31 -21.46
C ARG A 390 -2.78 -6.64 -20.11
N PHE A 391 -1.95 -7.04 -19.12
CA PHE A 391 -2.02 -6.49 -17.77
C PHE A 391 -1.15 -5.24 -17.59
N SER A 392 -0.57 -4.73 -18.68
CA SER A 392 0.27 -3.53 -18.67
C SER A 392 1.34 -3.60 -17.56
N ILE A 393 2.02 -4.76 -17.45
CA ILE A 393 3.09 -4.98 -16.49
C ILE A 393 4.34 -4.26 -16.99
N LYS A 394 4.82 -3.27 -16.24
CA LYS A 394 6.03 -2.52 -16.60
C LYS A 394 7.26 -3.34 -16.25
N THR A 395 7.91 -3.90 -17.27
CA THR A 395 9.11 -4.74 -17.16
C THR A 395 9.99 -4.56 -18.39
N GLN A 396 11.26 -4.98 -18.30
CA GLN A 396 12.20 -5.00 -19.43
C GLN A 396 12.08 -6.31 -20.24
N SER A 397 11.69 -7.41 -19.60
CA SER A 397 11.44 -8.70 -20.25
C SER A 397 10.71 -9.67 -19.31
N GLU A 398 10.13 -10.73 -19.89
CA GLU A 398 9.51 -11.84 -19.18
C GLU A 398 10.48 -12.58 -18.24
N LYS A 399 11.78 -12.43 -18.43
CA LYS A 399 12.85 -13.06 -17.63
C LYS A 399 13.29 -12.21 -16.43
N GLU A 400 12.81 -10.98 -16.32
CA GLU A 400 13.10 -10.12 -15.17
C GLU A 400 12.57 -10.76 -13.88
N LYS A 401 13.33 -10.63 -12.79
CA LYS A 401 12.89 -11.13 -11.48
C LYS A 401 11.76 -10.29 -10.94
N VAL A 402 10.77 -10.95 -10.34
CA VAL A 402 9.62 -10.25 -9.73
C VAL A 402 10.06 -9.26 -8.65
N SER A 403 11.14 -9.59 -7.89
CA SER A 403 11.71 -8.68 -6.88
C SER A 403 12.24 -7.35 -7.41
N ALA A 404 12.45 -7.20 -8.72
CA ALA A 404 12.90 -5.95 -9.35
C ALA A 404 11.73 -5.02 -9.72
N LEU A 405 10.50 -5.50 -9.65
CA LEU A 405 9.30 -4.75 -10.01
C LEU A 405 8.83 -3.84 -8.86
N SER A 406 8.08 -2.79 -9.21
CA SER A 406 7.32 -2.02 -8.22
C SER A 406 6.17 -2.84 -7.65
N GLY A 407 5.69 -2.47 -6.42
CA GLY A 407 4.60 -3.17 -5.75
C GLY A 407 3.34 -3.32 -6.61
N GLY A 408 2.95 -2.28 -7.35
CA GLY A 408 1.82 -2.35 -8.28
C GLY A 408 2.05 -3.32 -9.44
N ASN A 409 3.27 -3.39 -10.00
CA ASN A 409 3.57 -4.36 -11.07
C ASN A 409 3.66 -5.80 -10.55
N ILE A 410 4.16 -6.02 -9.32
CA ILE A 410 4.11 -7.34 -8.66
C ILE A 410 2.66 -7.80 -8.51
N GLN A 411 1.78 -6.91 -8.05
CA GLN A 411 0.36 -7.21 -7.90
C GLN A 411 -0.29 -7.55 -9.24
N LYS A 412 0.05 -6.83 -10.32
CA LYS A 412 -0.41 -7.15 -11.68
C LYS A 412 0.05 -8.53 -12.15
N VAL A 413 1.27 -8.97 -11.80
CA VAL A 413 1.74 -10.34 -12.09
C VAL A 413 0.87 -11.37 -11.37
N VAL A 414 0.56 -11.15 -10.08
CA VAL A 414 -0.31 -12.05 -9.30
C VAL A 414 -1.71 -12.11 -9.91
N VAL A 415 -2.32 -10.95 -10.19
CA VAL A 415 -3.66 -10.88 -10.81
C VAL A 415 -3.67 -11.54 -12.18
N ALA A 416 -2.66 -11.30 -13.03
CA ALA A 416 -2.55 -11.89 -14.36
C ALA A 416 -2.47 -13.42 -14.31
N ARG A 417 -1.68 -13.97 -13.37
CA ARG A 417 -1.60 -15.41 -13.12
C ARG A 417 -2.94 -16.01 -12.74
N GLU A 418 -3.62 -15.39 -11.78
CA GLU A 418 -4.91 -15.90 -11.29
C GLU A 418 -6.01 -15.75 -12.34
N TRP A 419 -5.99 -14.66 -13.11
CA TRP A 419 -6.87 -14.47 -14.27
C TRP A 419 -6.68 -15.52 -15.36
N ASN A 420 -5.43 -15.90 -15.66
CA ASN A 420 -5.12 -16.83 -16.76
C ASN A 420 -5.73 -18.23 -16.53
N ASN A 421 -6.02 -18.59 -15.29
CA ASN A 421 -6.71 -19.84 -14.94
C ASN A 421 -8.21 -19.85 -15.28
N LYS A 422 -8.79 -18.73 -15.72
CA LYS A 422 -10.23 -18.56 -16.00
C LYS A 422 -11.09 -19.10 -14.87
N PRO A 423 -10.97 -18.55 -13.66
CA PRO A 423 -11.61 -19.10 -12.49
C PRO A 423 -13.13 -18.97 -12.55
N LYS A 424 -13.84 -19.94 -11.92
CA LYS A 424 -15.25 -19.79 -11.56
C LYS A 424 -15.41 -18.94 -10.31
N LEU A 425 -14.46 -19.07 -9.37
CA LEU A 425 -14.39 -18.30 -8.13
C LEU A 425 -13.03 -17.62 -8.04
N MET A 426 -13.02 -16.28 -7.94
CA MET A 426 -11.87 -15.48 -7.57
C MET A 426 -12.02 -15.03 -6.12
N ILE A 427 -11.07 -15.38 -5.27
CA ILE A 427 -10.93 -14.83 -3.93
C ILE A 427 -9.86 -13.76 -3.98
N ALA A 428 -10.20 -12.51 -3.67
CA ALA A 428 -9.31 -11.36 -3.68
C ALA A 428 -9.19 -10.80 -2.25
N GLU A 429 -8.07 -11.07 -1.60
CA GLU A 429 -7.78 -10.59 -0.26
C GLU A 429 -6.83 -9.40 -0.34
N GLN A 430 -7.29 -8.24 0.16
CA GLN A 430 -6.55 -6.97 0.16
C GLN A 430 -5.88 -6.64 -1.20
N PRO A 431 -6.61 -6.75 -2.34
CA PRO A 431 -5.99 -6.78 -3.67
C PRO A 431 -5.24 -5.49 -4.04
N THR A 432 -5.56 -4.37 -3.37
CA THR A 432 -4.93 -3.05 -3.64
C THR A 432 -4.04 -2.56 -2.52
N ARG A 433 -3.81 -3.37 -1.47
CA ARG A 433 -3.01 -2.95 -0.32
C ARG A 433 -1.58 -2.56 -0.72
N GLY A 434 -1.19 -1.32 -0.38
CA GLY A 434 0.17 -0.82 -0.57
C GLY A 434 0.63 -0.71 -2.03
N ILE A 435 -0.31 -0.44 -2.94
CA ILE A 435 -0.03 -0.06 -4.32
C ILE A 435 -0.51 1.37 -4.57
N ASP A 436 -0.08 1.95 -5.68
CA ASP A 436 -0.51 3.28 -6.08
C ASP A 436 -1.95 3.29 -6.63
N ILE A 437 -2.56 4.47 -6.65
CA ILE A 437 -3.98 4.67 -7.02
C ILE A 437 -4.27 4.19 -8.46
N GLY A 438 -3.36 4.43 -9.40
CA GLY A 438 -3.54 4.00 -10.79
C GLY A 438 -3.48 2.47 -10.94
N SER A 439 -2.57 1.81 -10.20
CA SER A 439 -2.52 0.34 -10.13
C SER A 439 -3.77 -0.22 -9.46
N ALA A 440 -4.29 0.44 -8.41
CA ALA A 440 -5.52 0.03 -7.73
C ALA A 440 -6.73 0.12 -8.68
N ALA A 441 -6.93 1.25 -9.35
CA ALA A 441 -8.01 1.41 -10.33
C ALA A 441 -7.95 0.35 -11.43
N TYR A 442 -6.74 0.03 -11.92
CA TYR A 442 -6.55 -1.04 -12.90
C TYR A 442 -7.03 -2.41 -12.37
N ILE A 443 -6.67 -2.77 -11.11
CA ILE A 443 -7.07 -4.03 -10.49
C ILE A 443 -8.58 -4.07 -10.27
N HIS A 444 -9.19 -2.96 -9.88
CA HIS A 444 -10.65 -2.84 -9.76
C HIS A 444 -11.34 -3.21 -11.08
N HIS A 445 -10.90 -2.66 -12.21
CA HIS A 445 -11.43 -3.04 -13.52
C HIS A 445 -11.25 -4.53 -13.82
N GLN A 446 -10.10 -5.13 -13.46
CA GLN A 446 -9.90 -6.55 -13.67
C GLN A 446 -10.86 -7.42 -12.84
N LEU A 447 -11.19 -7.02 -11.61
CA LEU A 447 -12.19 -7.72 -10.78
C LEU A 447 -13.61 -7.57 -11.38
N ILE A 448 -13.96 -6.39 -11.87
CA ILE A 448 -15.23 -6.16 -12.59
C ILE A 448 -15.29 -6.99 -13.89
N ASP A 449 -14.23 -7.04 -14.67
CA ASP A 449 -14.16 -7.86 -15.89
C ASP A 449 -14.33 -9.36 -15.58
N MET A 450 -13.74 -9.85 -14.48
CA MET A 450 -13.98 -11.22 -14.00
C MET A 450 -15.44 -11.46 -13.66
N ARG A 451 -16.02 -10.58 -12.85
CA ARG A 451 -17.44 -10.61 -12.51
C ARG A 451 -18.30 -10.66 -13.79
N ASN A 452 -18.06 -9.77 -14.75
CA ASN A 452 -18.81 -9.69 -16.00
C ASN A 452 -18.63 -10.92 -16.90
N SER A 453 -17.52 -11.64 -16.76
CA SER A 453 -17.30 -12.92 -17.47
C SER A 453 -18.09 -14.10 -16.88
N GLY A 454 -18.84 -13.87 -15.79
CA GLY A 454 -19.64 -14.89 -15.08
C GLY A 454 -18.92 -15.55 -13.92
N ALA A 455 -17.72 -15.11 -13.54
CA ALA A 455 -17.07 -15.60 -12.33
C ALA A 455 -17.71 -14.97 -11.08
N ALA A 456 -17.71 -15.73 -9.98
CA ALA A 456 -17.99 -15.20 -8.64
C ALA A 456 -16.70 -14.58 -8.07
N VAL A 457 -16.82 -13.44 -7.38
CA VAL A 457 -15.69 -12.79 -6.72
C VAL A 457 -16.00 -12.64 -5.24
N LEU A 458 -15.13 -13.15 -4.37
CA LEU A 458 -15.14 -12.88 -2.93
C LEU A 458 -14.05 -11.84 -2.64
N LEU A 459 -14.46 -10.61 -2.33
CA LEU A 459 -13.57 -9.49 -2.07
C LEU A 459 -13.46 -9.23 -0.57
N VAL A 460 -12.26 -9.34 -0.03
CA VAL A 460 -11.95 -8.97 1.36
C VAL A 460 -11.02 -7.78 1.36
N SER A 461 -11.45 -6.66 1.91
CA SER A 461 -10.62 -5.46 2.00
C SER A 461 -10.87 -4.69 3.31
N ALA A 462 -9.79 -4.11 3.84
CA ALA A 462 -9.85 -3.15 4.95
C ALA A 462 -10.23 -1.74 4.47
N ASP A 463 -10.11 -1.48 3.16
CA ASP A 463 -10.57 -0.23 2.54
C ASP A 463 -12.07 -0.32 2.26
N LEU A 464 -12.87 0.33 3.12
CA LEU A 464 -14.32 0.34 2.98
C LEU A 464 -14.79 0.98 1.67
N ASN A 465 -14.05 1.97 1.14
CA ASN A 465 -14.36 2.57 -0.16
C ASN A 465 -14.20 1.54 -1.28
N GLU A 466 -13.14 0.72 -1.25
CA GLU A 466 -12.95 -0.35 -2.21
C GLU A 466 -14.13 -1.34 -2.17
N VAL A 467 -14.49 -1.80 -0.96
CA VAL A 467 -15.61 -2.73 -0.78
C VAL A 467 -16.93 -2.14 -1.25
N LEU A 468 -17.26 -0.90 -0.86
CA LEU A 468 -18.51 -0.23 -1.22
C LEU A 468 -18.61 0.05 -2.73
N LYS A 469 -17.50 0.38 -3.40
CA LYS A 469 -17.48 0.68 -4.85
C LYS A 469 -17.57 -0.57 -5.73
N LEU A 470 -16.97 -1.67 -5.31
CA LEU A 470 -16.84 -2.87 -6.15
C LEU A 470 -17.93 -3.90 -5.91
N SER A 471 -18.39 -4.05 -4.68
CA SER A 471 -19.28 -5.15 -4.32
C SER A 471 -20.71 -4.96 -4.83
N ASP A 472 -21.38 -6.07 -5.09
CA ASP A 472 -22.82 -6.10 -5.38
C ASP A 472 -23.59 -6.33 -4.06
N ARG A 473 -23.06 -7.20 -3.18
CA ARG A 473 -23.57 -7.49 -1.83
C ARG A 473 -22.41 -7.43 -0.83
N LEU A 474 -22.72 -7.28 0.45
CA LEU A 474 -21.71 -7.14 1.49
C LEU A 474 -22.11 -7.92 2.75
N ILE A 475 -21.13 -8.61 3.34
CA ILE A 475 -21.21 -9.15 4.69
C ILE A 475 -20.22 -8.43 5.61
N VAL A 476 -20.60 -8.25 6.88
CA VAL A 476 -19.73 -7.68 7.90
C VAL A 476 -19.42 -8.74 8.95
N MET A 477 -18.12 -8.92 9.22
CA MET A 477 -17.65 -9.88 10.22
C MET A 477 -17.20 -9.18 11.49
N TYR A 478 -17.62 -9.74 12.64
CA TYR A 478 -17.15 -9.34 13.96
C TYR A 478 -16.98 -10.60 14.84
N GLU A 479 -15.83 -10.74 15.51
CA GLU A 479 -15.47 -11.88 16.38
C GLU A 479 -15.75 -13.27 15.79
N GLY A 480 -15.57 -13.42 14.48
CA GLY A 480 -15.71 -14.69 13.77
C GLY A 480 -17.11 -14.97 13.23
N GLU A 481 -18.08 -14.12 13.49
CA GLU A 481 -19.47 -14.25 13.05
C GLU A 481 -19.81 -13.23 11.95
N ILE A 482 -20.83 -13.52 11.13
CA ILE A 482 -21.46 -12.52 10.26
C ILE A 482 -22.50 -11.78 11.10
N VAL A 483 -22.23 -10.49 11.35
CA VAL A 483 -23.10 -9.63 12.17
C VAL A 483 -24.02 -8.74 11.35
N ALA A 484 -23.77 -8.61 10.05
CA ALA A 484 -24.68 -7.92 9.13
C ALA A 484 -24.53 -8.45 7.70
N TYR A 485 -25.63 -8.38 6.95
CA TYR A 485 -25.70 -8.73 5.53
C TYR A 485 -26.47 -7.66 4.76
N PHE A 486 -25.86 -7.14 3.70
CA PHE A 486 -26.44 -6.11 2.84
C PHE A 486 -26.63 -6.67 1.43
N PRO A 487 -27.87 -6.96 1.00
CA PRO A 487 -28.17 -7.45 -0.34
C PRO A 487 -28.04 -6.38 -1.42
N SER A 488 -27.91 -5.11 -1.03
CA SER A 488 -27.64 -3.96 -1.88
C SER A 488 -26.88 -2.92 -1.10
N LEU A 489 -25.90 -2.28 -1.74
CA LEU A 489 -25.06 -1.24 -1.13
C LEU A 489 -25.62 0.18 -1.32
N LYS A 490 -26.77 0.32 -1.97
CA LYS A 490 -27.37 1.63 -2.22
C LYS A 490 -27.76 2.32 -0.90
N GLY A 491 -27.06 3.41 -0.59
CA GLY A 491 -27.28 4.20 0.63
C GLY A 491 -26.54 3.69 1.87
N VAL A 492 -25.73 2.62 1.75
CA VAL A 492 -24.84 2.15 2.82
C VAL A 492 -23.65 3.09 2.92
N THR A 493 -23.29 3.49 4.15
CA THR A 493 -22.19 4.42 4.42
C THR A 493 -21.08 3.74 5.23
N GLU A 494 -19.84 4.24 5.12
CA GLU A 494 -18.72 3.77 5.94
C GLU A 494 -19.01 3.87 7.44
N SER A 495 -19.66 4.96 7.88
CA SER A 495 -20.02 5.17 9.29
C SER A 495 -20.97 4.09 9.79
N GLN A 496 -21.94 3.69 8.97
CA GLN A 496 -22.87 2.61 9.30
C GLN A 496 -22.14 1.27 9.39
N LEU A 497 -21.28 0.95 8.41
CA LEU A 497 -20.47 -0.27 8.44
C LEU A 497 -19.56 -0.32 9.68
N GLY A 498 -18.99 0.83 10.06
CA GLY A 498 -18.14 0.96 11.25
C GLY A 498 -18.83 0.49 12.53
N LEU A 499 -20.13 0.74 12.72
CA LEU A 499 -20.89 0.30 13.89
C LEU A 499 -20.97 -1.23 13.96
N TYR A 500 -21.25 -1.89 12.84
CA TYR A 500 -21.27 -3.36 12.77
C TYR A 500 -19.88 -3.97 12.94
N MET A 501 -18.85 -3.38 12.30
CA MET A 501 -17.47 -3.87 12.38
C MET A 501 -16.88 -3.80 13.80
N LEU A 502 -17.39 -2.88 14.64
CA LEU A 502 -16.99 -2.72 16.04
C LEU A 502 -17.91 -3.47 17.01
N GLY A 503 -18.92 -4.19 16.52
CA GLY A 503 -19.89 -4.93 17.33
C GLY A 503 -20.84 -4.05 18.13
N VAL A 504 -21.00 -2.79 17.75
CA VAL A 504 -21.95 -1.85 18.39
C VAL A 504 -23.39 -2.14 17.94
N GLU A 505 -23.53 -2.50 16.66
CA GLU A 505 -24.80 -2.92 16.06
C GLU A 505 -24.69 -4.33 15.48
N HIS A 506 -25.80 -5.07 15.55
CA HIS A 506 -25.96 -6.41 14.97
C HIS A 506 -27.34 -6.49 14.32
N GLN A 507 -27.40 -7.06 13.12
CA GLN A 507 -28.68 -7.49 12.55
C GLN A 507 -29.15 -8.77 13.27
N SER A 508 -30.46 -8.99 13.31
CA SER A 508 -30.99 -10.24 13.85
C SER A 508 -30.61 -11.44 12.95
N GLU A 509 -30.51 -12.64 13.52
CA GLU A 509 -30.28 -13.86 12.74
C GLU A 509 -31.32 -14.05 11.62
N LYS A 510 -32.55 -13.60 11.84
CA LYS A 510 -33.61 -13.64 10.84
C LYS A 510 -33.30 -12.72 9.65
N GLU A 511 -32.91 -11.48 9.92
CA GLU A 511 -32.52 -10.50 8.87
C GLU A 511 -31.32 -11.01 8.06
N ILE A 512 -30.30 -11.56 8.71
CA ILE A 512 -29.12 -12.13 8.05
C ILE A 512 -29.54 -13.32 7.16
N ARG A 513 -30.41 -14.21 7.66
CA ARG A 513 -30.88 -15.36 6.88
C ARG A 513 -31.74 -14.94 5.68
N GLU A 514 -32.66 -14.03 5.86
CA GLU A 514 -33.51 -13.51 4.77
C GLU A 514 -32.69 -12.80 3.69
N ALA A 515 -31.58 -12.14 4.06
CA ALA A 515 -30.68 -11.48 3.14
C ALA A 515 -29.65 -12.42 2.47
N SER A 516 -29.26 -13.52 3.15
CA SER A 516 -28.21 -14.44 2.68
C SER A 516 -28.69 -15.52 1.71
N TYR A 517 -29.97 -15.86 1.77
CA TYR A 517 -30.60 -16.85 0.90
C TYR A 517 -31.73 -16.18 0.11
N ASP A 518 -31.43 -15.81 -1.15
CA ASP A 518 -32.48 -15.67 -2.13
C ASP A 518 -33.04 -17.07 -2.39
N ASP A 519 -34.27 -17.33 -1.99
CA ASP A 519 -35.05 -18.51 -2.37
C ASP A 519 -35.25 -18.58 -3.90
#